data_f696fb4c9afe60cf4ae9e82cbeec4cf1
#
_entry.id   f696fb4c9afe60cf4ae9e82cbeec4cf1
#
_cell.length_a   1.000
_cell.length_b   1.000
_cell.length_c   1.000
_cell.angle_alpha   90.00
_cell.angle_beta   90.00
_cell.angle_gamma   90.00
#
_symmetry.space_group_name_H-M   'P 1'
#
loop_
_entity.id
_entity.type
_entity.pdbx_description
1 polymer ?
#
loop_
_entity_poly.entity_id
_entity_poly.type
_entity_poly.pdbx_seq_one_letter_code
_entity_poly.pdbx_strand_id
1 'polypeptide(L)'
;MSPTEEKLLWKTQVSISVESTLREIGKFEFRKILDMLKKNYNVTLSDCYDNPEFLKKILKDLFGNSYESIIATLEKNLDGLVLMEPVNEFLTIMKN
;
A
#
# COMPACT_ATOMS: atom_id res chain seq x y z
N MET A 1 -5.70 10.43 -23.08
CA MET A 1 -5.69 9.19 -22.26
C MET A 1 -7.09 8.90 -21.74
N SER A 2 -7.54 7.65 -21.82
CA SER A 2 -8.86 7.30 -21.32
C SER A 2 -8.85 7.22 -19.78
N PRO A 3 -10.02 7.39 -19.10
CA PRO A 3 -10.08 7.26 -17.66
C PRO A 3 -9.56 5.91 -17.15
N THR A 4 -9.76 4.83 -17.93
CA THR A 4 -9.28 3.50 -17.58
C THR A 4 -7.77 3.44 -17.58
N GLU A 5 -7.13 4.06 -18.57
CA GLU A 5 -5.67 4.09 -18.68
C GLU A 5 -5.06 4.90 -17.55
N GLU A 6 -5.66 6.03 -17.19
CA GLU A 6 -5.19 6.85 -16.06
C GLU A 6 -5.28 6.07 -14.75
N LYS A 7 -6.37 5.35 -14.55
CA LYS A 7 -6.57 4.54 -13.35
C LYS A 7 -5.52 3.43 -13.24
N LEU A 8 -5.22 2.76 -14.35
CA LEU A 8 -4.19 1.72 -14.37
C LEU A 8 -2.80 2.28 -14.13
N LEU A 9 -2.52 3.47 -14.67
CA LEU A 9 -1.22 4.08 -14.52
C LEU A 9 -0.89 4.40 -13.05
N TRP A 10 -1.80 5.07 -12.35
CA TRP A 10 -1.53 5.42 -10.95
C TRP A 10 -1.46 4.17 -10.07
N LYS A 11 -2.28 3.16 -10.34
CA LYS A 11 -2.24 1.90 -9.58
C LYS A 11 -0.90 1.20 -9.75
N THR A 12 -0.35 1.19 -10.95
CA THR A 12 0.95 0.60 -11.21
C THR A 12 2.04 1.32 -10.43
N GLN A 13 2.02 2.64 -10.42
CA GLN A 13 3.02 3.43 -9.70
C GLN A 13 2.89 3.28 -8.19
N VAL A 14 1.67 3.27 -7.67
CA VAL A 14 1.43 3.01 -6.24
C VAL A 14 1.91 1.61 -5.88
N SER A 15 1.64 0.63 -6.75
CA SER A 15 2.08 -0.74 -6.54
C SER A 15 3.60 -0.83 -6.36
N ILE A 16 4.34 -0.17 -7.24
CA ILE A 16 5.81 -0.16 -7.16
C ILE A 16 6.26 0.46 -5.84
N SER A 17 5.68 1.59 -5.45
CA SER A 17 6.03 2.29 -4.22
C SER A 17 5.71 1.47 -2.97
N VAL A 18 4.54 0.84 -2.95
CA VAL A 18 4.12 0.00 -1.83
C VAL A 18 5.04 -1.21 -1.71
N GLU A 19 5.31 -1.89 -2.81
CA GLU A 19 6.20 -3.06 -2.78
C GLU A 19 7.60 -2.67 -2.32
N SER A 20 8.14 -1.55 -2.81
CA SER A 20 9.45 -1.08 -2.38
C SER A 20 9.48 -0.81 -0.87
N THR A 21 8.43 -0.17 -0.37
CA THR A 21 8.31 0.14 1.06
C THR A 21 8.27 -1.13 1.90
N LEU A 22 7.46 -2.09 1.50
CA LEU A 22 7.32 -3.34 2.25
C LEU A 22 8.60 -4.19 2.18
N ARG A 23 9.30 -4.18 1.04
CA ARG A 23 10.57 -4.88 0.91
C ARG A 23 11.67 -4.26 1.76
N GLU A 24 11.62 -2.95 1.99
CA GLU A 24 12.56 -2.27 2.88
C GLU A 24 12.42 -2.74 4.32
N ILE A 25 11.22 -3.14 4.73
CA ILE A 25 10.98 -3.69 6.07
C ILE A 25 11.74 -5.00 6.23
N GLY A 26 11.71 -5.86 5.20
CA GLY A 26 12.38 -7.13 5.20
C GLY A 26 11.71 -8.11 4.26
N LYS A 27 12.50 -8.99 3.68
CA LYS A 27 12.02 -9.99 2.73
C LYS A 27 11.04 -10.97 3.38
N PHE A 28 11.34 -11.36 4.61
CA PHE A 28 10.51 -12.29 5.37
C PHE A 28 9.16 -11.64 5.72
N GLU A 29 9.21 -10.40 6.19
CA GLU A 29 8.02 -9.63 6.56
C GLU A 29 7.13 -9.37 5.37
N PHE A 30 7.72 -9.06 4.22
CA PHE A 30 6.98 -8.86 2.98
C PHE A 30 6.17 -10.11 2.64
N ARG A 31 6.82 -11.28 2.66
CA ARG A 31 6.15 -12.55 2.36
C ARG A 31 5.02 -12.83 3.34
N LYS A 32 5.24 -12.53 4.62
CA LYS A 32 4.23 -12.73 5.65
C LYS A 32 3.00 -11.85 5.40
N ILE A 33 3.22 -10.61 4.97
CA ILE A 33 2.12 -9.69 4.63
C ILE A 33 1.28 -10.29 3.50
N LEU A 34 1.92 -10.76 2.43
CA LEU A 34 1.21 -11.36 1.30
C LEU A 34 0.41 -12.59 1.72
N ASP A 35 1.00 -13.44 2.56
CA ASP A 35 0.33 -14.63 3.06
C ASP A 35 -0.90 -14.27 3.90
N MET A 36 -0.79 -13.26 4.74
CA MET A 36 -1.91 -12.84 5.58
C MET A 36 -3.04 -12.22 4.77
N LEU A 37 -2.72 -11.46 3.72
CA LEU A 37 -3.73 -10.91 2.82
C LEU A 37 -4.53 -12.04 2.19
N LYS A 38 -3.83 -13.06 1.70
CA LYS A 38 -4.48 -14.20 1.07
C LYS A 38 -5.31 -15.00 2.07
N LYS A 39 -4.74 -15.27 3.24
CA LYS A 39 -5.35 -16.13 4.24
C LYS A 39 -6.57 -15.49 4.89
N ASN A 40 -6.47 -14.21 5.24
CA ASN A 40 -7.51 -13.51 5.98
C ASN A 40 -8.60 -12.91 5.11
N TYR A 41 -8.24 -12.47 3.90
CA TYR A 41 -9.15 -11.73 3.03
C TYR A 41 -9.29 -12.34 1.64
N ASN A 42 -8.46 -13.33 1.32
CA ASN A 42 -8.42 -13.96 -0.02
C ASN A 42 -8.19 -12.91 -1.12
N VAL A 43 -7.28 -11.97 -0.86
CA VAL A 43 -6.93 -10.90 -1.80
C VAL A 43 -5.43 -10.88 -2.05
N THR A 44 -5.05 -10.24 -3.14
CA THR A 44 -3.64 -9.96 -3.45
C THR A 44 -3.31 -8.54 -3.05
N LEU A 45 -2.03 -8.19 -3.11
CA LEU A 45 -1.60 -6.82 -2.80
C LEU A 45 -2.26 -5.80 -3.75
N SER A 46 -2.46 -6.18 -5.02
CA SER A 46 -3.12 -5.30 -6.00
C SER A 46 -4.55 -4.92 -5.58
N ASP A 47 -5.25 -5.84 -4.96
CA ASP A 47 -6.62 -5.59 -4.51
C ASP A 47 -6.66 -4.53 -3.41
N CYS A 48 -5.55 -4.33 -2.70
CA CYS A 48 -5.47 -3.36 -1.62
C CYS A 48 -5.48 -1.91 -2.09
N TYR A 49 -5.25 -1.67 -3.38
CA TYR A 49 -5.29 -0.29 -3.89
C TYR A 49 -6.71 0.22 -4.05
N ASP A 50 -7.66 -0.68 -4.24
CA ASP A 50 -9.08 -0.35 -4.21
C ASP A 50 -9.67 -0.47 -2.81
N ASN A 51 -9.05 -1.29 -1.95
CA ASN A 51 -9.51 -1.54 -0.58
C ASN A 51 -8.33 -1.44 0.39
N PRO A 52 -7.81 -0.22 0.62
CA PRO A 52 -6.60 -0.04 1.43
C PRO A 52 -6.73 -0.54 2.86
N GLU A 53 -7.95 -0.67 3.35
CA GLU A 53 -8.22 -1.08 4.73
C GLU A 53 -7.69 -2.48 5.04
N PHE A 54 -7.65 -3.37 4.06
CA PHE A 54 -7.10 -4.71 4.28
C PHE A 54 -5.61 -4.65 4.60
N LEU A 55 -4.86 -3.89 3.82
CA LEU A 55 -3.43 -3.73 4.04
C LEU A 55 -3.16 -2.98 5.33
N LYS A 56 -3.93 -1.92 5.58
CA LYS A 56 -3.81 -1.12 6.80
C LYS A 56 -3.96 -1.99 8.03
N LYS A 57 -4.98 -2.83 8.07
CA LYS A 57 -5.24 -3.68 9.24
C LYS A 57 -4.12 -4.69 9.46
N ILE A 58 -3.64 -5.32 8.39
CA ILE A 58 -2.55 -6.28 8.50
C ILE A 58 -1.28 -5.61 8.99
N LEU A 59 -0.93 -4.44 8.45
CA LEU A 59 0.26 -3.73 8.86
C LEU A 59 0.18 -3.27 10.32
N LYS A 60 -0.98 -2.80 10.77
CA LYS A 60 -1.18 -2.42 12.16
C LYS A 60 -1.08 -3.62 13.10
N ASP A 61 -1.65 -4.76 12.70
CA ASP A 61 -1.59 -5.97 13.50
C ASP A 61 -0.16 -6.51 13.62
N LEU A 62 0.60 -6.46 12.53
CA LEU A 62 1.97 -6.98 12.51
C LEU A 62 3.00 -6.05 13.15
N PHE A 63 2.86 -4.75 12.94
CA PHE A 63 3.91 -3.80 13.29
C PHE A 63 3.54 -2.83 14.40
N GLY A 64 2.27 -2.74 14.76
CA GLY A 64 1.84 -1.92 15.89
C GLY A 64 2.42 -0.50 15.85
N ASN A 65 3.29 -0.20 16.81
CA ASN A 65 3.89 1.13 16.96
C ASN A 65 4.76 1.55 15.77
N SER A 66 5.28 0.58 15.02
CA SER A 66 6.11 0.87 13.84
C SER A 66 5.29 1.24 12.60
N TYR A 67 3.96 1.11 12.68
CA TYR A 67 3.07 1.40 11.55
C TYR A 67 3.27 2.81 11.01
N GLU A 68 3.36 3.80 11.89
CA GLU A 68 3.53 5.19 11.49
C GLU A 68 4.83 5.41 10.71
N SER A 69 5.91 4.75 11.12
CA SER A 69 7.19 4.82 10.41
C SER A 69 7.08 4.21 9.02
N ILE A 70 6.35 3.10 8.90
CA ILE A 70 6.15 2.45 7.61
C ILE A 70 5.37 3.37 6.68
N ILE A 71 4.32 4.02 7.18
CA ILE A 71 3.51 4.93 6.37
C ILE A 71 4.32 6.18 5.98
N ALA A 72 5.16 6.69 6.87
CA ALA A 72 6.06 7.80 6.53
C ALA A 72 7.01 7.44 5.39
N THR A 73 7.55 6.22 5.42
CA THR A 73 8.41 5.72 4.35
C THR A 73 7.63 5.57 3.03
N LEU A 74 6.41 5.06 3.12
CA LEU A 74 5.53 4.94 1.96
C LEU A 74 5.24 6.30 1.34
N GLU A 75 4.91 7.29 2.16
CA GLU A 75 4.64 8.64 1.69
C GLU A 75 5.87 9.22 0.97
N LYS A 76 7.04 9.00 1.51
CA LYS A 76 8.30 9.41 0.88
C LYS A 76 8.50 8.73 -0.47
N ASN A 77 8.23 7.43 -0.55
CA ASN A 77 8.39 6.67 -1.78
C ASN A 77 7.36 7.05 -2.85
N LEU A 78 6.18 7.51 -2.43
CA LEU A 78 5.16 7.99 -3.36
C LEU A 78 5.52 9.35 -3.96
N ASP A 79 6.23 10.18 -3.19
CA ASP A 79 6.75 11.48 -3.63
C ASP A 79 5.67 12.31 -4.34
N GLY A 80 5.93 12.76 -5.57
CA GLY A 80 4.99 13.59 -6.33
C GLY A 80 3.66 12.93 -6.66
N LEU A 81 3.58 11.61 -6.55
CA LEU A 81 2.34 10.88 -6.82
C LEU A 81 1.21 11.28 -5.87
N VAL A 82 1.54 11.80 -4.67
CA VAL A 82 0.53 12.22 -3.70
C VAL A 82 -0.32 13.39 -4.21
N LEU A 83 0.14 14.08 -5.26
CA LEU A 83 -0.64 15.15 -5.88
C LEU A 83 -1.81 14.62 -6.69
N MET A 84 -1.78 13.35 -7.07
CA MET A 84 -2.90 12.70 -7.75
C MET A 84 -3.98 12.35 -6.73
N GLU A 85 -5.22 12.76 -7.02
CA GLU A 85 -6.33 12.58 -6.08
C GLU A 85 -6.51 11.13 -5.61
N PRO A 86 -6.51 10.11 -6.50
CA PRO A 86 -6.65 8.72 -6.04
C PRO A 86 -5.52 8.27 -5.13
N VAL A 87 -4.30 8.73 -5.36
CA VAL A 87 -3.14 8.39 -4.52
C VAL A 87 -3.26 9.07 -3.17
N ASN A 88 -3.72 10.33 -3.16
CA ASN A 88 -3.95 11.06 -1.91
C ASN A 88 -5.02 10.39 -1.07
N GLU A 89 -6.10 9.93 -1.69
CA GLU A 89 -7.16 9.20 -0.99
C GLU A 89 -6.64 7.89 -0.38
N PHE A 90 -5.86 7.14 -1.15
CA PHE A 90 -5.23 5.91 -0.67
C PHE A 90 -4.38 6.21 0.57
N LEU A 91 -3.50 7.20 0.47
CA LEU A 91 -2.61 7.55 1.56
C LEU A 91 -3.38 8.05 2.78
N THR A 92 -4.45 8.82 2.57
CA THR A 92 -5.30 9.32 3.66
C THR A 92 -5.91 8.17 4.45
N ILE A 93 -6.41 7.14 3.76
CA ILE A 93 -6.95 5.96 4.42
C ILE A 93 -5.86 5.25 5.20
N MET A 94 -4.67 5.12 4.62
CA MET A 94 -3.56 4.46 5.30
C MET A 94 -3.08 5.23 6.54
N LYS A 95 -3.18 6.56 6.54
CA LYS A 95 -2.78 7.38 7.68
C LYS A 95 -3.78 7.37 8.84
N ASN A 96 -5.04 7.14 8.54
CA ASN A 96 -6.07 7.09 9.56
C ASN A 96 -6.08 5.71 10.23
#